data_2b702fe0e050c808351595455dbbdc52
#
_entry.id   2b702fe0e050c808351595455dbbdc52
#
_cell.length_a   1.000
_cell.length_b   1.000
_cell.length_c   1.000
_cell.angle_alpha   90.00
_cell.angle_beta   90.00
_cell.angle_gamma   90.00
#
_symmetry.space_group_name_H-M   'P 1'
#
loop_
_entity.id
_entity.type
_entity.pdbx_description
1 polymer ?
#
loop_
_entity_poly.entity_id
_entity_poly.type
_entity_poly.pdbx_seq_one_letter_code
_entity_poly.pdbx_strand_id
1 'polypeptide(L)'
;MVLGRGQFKGRTVLQEETAALMYMNGVPDQAMPIGDRGYWLGSGWTLGGFNLVMDPTQYNFPVSEGTIWWDGSAATRYFIDPKESLLIVIMAQLSPSSGGGFREIFSEMVDKAIVERR
;
A
#
# COMPACT_ATOMS: atom_id res chain seq x y z
N MET A 1 -2.90 4.94 13.52
CA MET A 1 -4.35 5.02 13.26
C MET A 1 -4.79 3.97 12.24
N VAL A 2 -4.24 3.93 11.02
CA VAL A 2 -4.67 2.95 10.00
C VAL A 2 -4.44 1.52 10.50
N LEU A 3 -3.19 1.11 10.79
CA LEU A 3 -2.88 -0.21 11.39
C LEU A 3 -3.59 -0.44 12.75
N GLY A 4 -3.90 0.61 13.49
CA GLY A 4 -4.60 0.54 14.77
C GLY A 4 -6.12 0.51 14.64
N ARG A 5 -6.66 0.25 13.45
CA ARG A 5 -8.12 0.18 13.21
C ARG A 5 -8.89 1.35 13.82
N GLY A 6 -8.46 2.57 13.50
CA GLY A 6 -9.06 3.78 14.01
C GLY A 6 -8.49 4.28 15.34
N GLN A 7 -7.68 3.49 16.04
CA GLN A 7 -7.06 3.87 17.31
C GLN A 7 -5.68 4.52 17.09
N PHE A 8 -5.37 5.53 17.87
CA PHE A 8 -4.05 6.16 17.90
C PHE A 8 -3.71 6.65 19.31
N LYS A 9 -2.61 6.18 19.88
CA LYS A 9 -2.14 6.53 21.24
C LYS A 9 -3.24 6.43 22.30
N GLY A 10 -4.02 5.32 22.27
CA GLY A 10 -5.09 5.04 23.21
C GLY A 10 -6.37 5.88 23.03
N ARG A 11 -6.48 6.62 21.92
CA ARG A 11 -7.68 7.40 21.59
C ARG A 11 -8.34 6.87 20.32
N THR A 12 -9.66 6.84 20.30
CA THR A 12 -10.45 6.57 19.10
C THR A 12 -10.45 7.82 18.22
N VAL A 13 -9.86 7.71 17.02
CA VAL A 13 -9.84 8.77 16.00
C VAL A 13 -10.95 8.52 14.98
N LEU A 14 -11.14 7.26 14.58
CA LEU A 14 -12.23 6.77 13.74
C LEU A 14 -12.86 5.56 14.41
N GLN A 15 -14.14 5.37 14.20
CA GLN A 15 -14.79 4.10 14.55
C GLN A 15 -14.19 2.96 13.74
N GLU A 16 -14.16 1.75 14.29
CA GLU A 16 -13.50 0.60 13.66
C GLU A 16 -14.09 0.28 12.29
N GLU A 17 -15.41 0.36 12.16
CA GLU A 17 -16.12 0.15 10.90
C GLU A 17 -15.72 1.19 9.82
N THR A 18 -15.55 2.45 10.23
CA THR A 18 -15.09 3.50 9.32
C THR A 18 -13.63 3.28 8.92
N ALA A 19 -12.79 2.87 9.86
CA ALA A 19 -11.38 2.57 9.58
C ALA A 19 -11.24 1.35 8.65
N ALA A 20 -12.13 0.37 8.74
CA ALA A 20 -12.15 -0.81 7.86
C ALA A 20 -12.35 -0.42 6.38
N LEU A 21 -13.13 0.61 6.10
CA LEU A 21 -13.34 1.11 4.71
C LEU A 21 -12.05 1.61 4.04
N MET A 22 -11.01 1.92 4.82
CA MET A 22 -9.70 2.33 4.28
C MET A 22 -8.94 1.16 3.63
N TYR A 23 -9.35 -0.09 3.89
CA TYR A 23 -8.77 -1.31 3.34
C TYR A 23 -9.69 -2.04 2.35
N MET A 24 -10.83 -1.47 2.04
CA MET A 24 -11.81 -2.08 1.12
C MET A 24 -11.72 -1.42 -0.25
N ASN A 25 -11.81 -2.25 -1.31
CA ASN A 25 -11.96 -1.72 -2.65
C ASN A 25 -13.29 -0.97 -2.78
N GLY A 26 -13.21 0.30 -3.14
CA GLY A 26 -14.36 1.16 -3.42
C GLY A 26 -14.71 1.26 -4.91
N VAL A 27 -13.96 0.60 -5.78
CA VAL A 27 -14.20 0.61 -7.23
C VAL A 27 -15.25 -0.44 -7.57
N PRO A 28 -16.34 -0.09 -8.26
CA PRO A 28 -17.33 -1.07 -8.70
C PRO A 28 -16.74 -2.11 -9.66
N ASP A 29 -17.25 -3.35 -9.61
CA ASP A 29 -16.77 -4.46 -10.45
C ASP A 29 -16.76 -4.13 -11.95
N GLN A 30 -17.74 -3.36 -12.41
CA GLN A 30 -17.85 -2.95 -13.81
C GLN A 30 -16.72 -2.01 -14.26
N ALA A 31 -16.04 -1.36 -13.32
CA ALA A 31 -14.91 -0.46 -13.57
C ALA A 31 -13.54 -1.15 -13.32
N MET A 32 -13.56 -2.45 -13.03
CA MET A 32 -12.34 -3.23 -12.84
C MET A 32 -11.92 -3.91 -14.15
N PRO A 33 -10.62 -4.10 -14.40
CA PRO A 33 -9.50 -3.55 -13.64
C PRO A 33 -9.37 -2.03 -13.84
N ILE A 34 -8.78 -1.33 -12.86
CA ILE A 34 -8.62 0.15 -12.93
C ILE A 34 -7.54 0.62 -13.91
N GLY A 35 -6.83 -0.32 -14.54
CA GLY A 35 -5.84 -0.08 -15.59
C GLY A 35 -5.56 -1.34 -16.40
N ASP A 36 -4.83 -1.20 -17.51
CA ASP A 36 -4.68 -2.21 -18.54
C ASP A 36 -3.34 -2.98 -18.50
N ARG A 37 -2.44 -2.65 -17.57
CA ARG A 37 -1.13 -3.26 -17.48
C ARG A 37 -0.48 -3.09 -16.11
N GLY A 38 0.53 -3.96 -15.85
CA GLY A 38 1.32 -3.94 -14.64
C GLY A 38 0.46 -4.10 -13.40
N TYR A 39 0.86 -3.50 -12.30
CA TYR A 39 0.16 -3.61 -11.03
C TYR A 39 -1.29 -3.09 -11.05
N TRP A 40 -1.68 -2.28 -12.03
CA TRP A 40 -3.06 -1.81 -12.17
C TRP A 40 -4.06 -2.96 -12.38
N LEU A 41 -3.62 -4.07 -13.00
CA LEU A 41 -4.45 -5.27 -13.15
C LEU A 41 -4.76 -5.92 -11.79
N GLY A 42 -3.83 -5.84 -10.85
CA GLY A 42 -3.98 -6.39 -9.50
C GLY A 42 -4.35 -5.35 -8.44
N SER A 43 -4.79 -4.16 -8.84
CA SER A 43 -5.07 -3.05 -7.94
C SER A 43 -6.55 -2.74 -7.81
N GLY A 44 -6.98 -2.38 -6.60
CA GLY A 44 -8.19 -1.64 -6.32
C GLY A 44 -7.86 -0.21 -5.85
N TRP A 45 -8.91 0.54 -5.51
CA TRP A 45 -8.77 1.89 -4.94
C TRP A 45 -9.71 2.05 -3.75
N THR A 46 -9.18 2.43 -2.61
CA THR A 46 -9.98 2.55 -1.39
C THR A 46 -10.67 3.91 -1.27
N LEU A 47 -11.71 3.99 -0.45
CA LEU A 47 -12.35 5.26 -0.12
C LEU A 47 -11.41 6.23 0.62
N GLY A 48 -10.35 5.73 1.24
CA GLY A 48 -9.29 6.54 1.85
C GLY A 48 -8.34 7.19 0.85
N GLY A 49 -8.49 6.92 -0.46
CA GLY A 49 -7.63 7.46 -1.51
C GLY A 49 -6.30 6.73 -1.65
N PHE A 50 -6.26 5.44 -1.32
CA PHE A 50 -5.07 4.59 -1.43
C PHE A 50 -5.23 3.56 -2.53
N ASN A 51 -4.13 3.22 -3.21
CA ASN A 51 -4.07 1.99 -4.00
C ASN A 51 -4.16 0.79 -3.04
N LEU A 52 -4.96 -0.20 -3.40
CA LEU A 52 -5.15 -1.45 -2.66
C LEU A 52 -4.58 -2.60 -3.48
N VAL A 53 -3.70 -3.39 -2.90
CA VAL A 53 -3.19 -4.62 -3.50
C VAL A 53 -4.27 -5.70 -3.41
N MET A 54 -4.80 -6.12 -4.56
CA MET A 54 -5.78 -7.21 -4.68
C MET A 54 -5.13 -8.50 -5.20
N ASP A 55 -4.16 -8.38 -6.12
CA ASP A 55 -3.37 -9.49 -6.64
C ASP A 55 -1.88 -9.16 -6.58
N PRO A 56 -1.14 -9.64 -5.57
CA PRO A 56 0.29 -9.39 -5.42
C PRO A 56 1.15 -9.86 -6.59
N THR A 57 0.67 -10.82 -7.38
CA THR A 57 1.44 -11.38 -8.51
C THR A 57 1.64 -10.39 -9.67
N GLN A 58 0.85 -9.33 -9.72
CA GLN A 58 0.93 -8.27 -10.72
C GLN A 58 1.97 -7.19 -10.37
N TYR A 59 2.60 -7.28 -9.20
CA TYR A 59 3.56 -6.29 -8.72
C TYR A 59 4.99 -6.74 -8.98
N ASN A 60 5.88 -5.81 -9.30
CA ASN A 60 7.31 -6.03 -9.49
C ASN A 60 8.15 -5.80 -8.23
N PHE A 61 7.50 -5.75 -7.07
CA PHE A 61 8.12 -5.65 -5.76
C PHE A 61 7.32 -6.48 -4.74
N PRO A 62 7.96 -6.98 -3.68
CA PRO A 62 7.29 -7.77 -2.65
C PRO A 62 6.21 -6.95 -1.94
N VAL A 63 5.01 -7.50 -1.88
CA VAL A 63 3.85 -6.86 -1.26
C VAL A 63 2.81 -7.94 -0.91
N SER A 64 2.07 -7.76 0.19
CA SER A 64 0.97 -8.65 0.58
C SER A 64 -0.36 -8.18 -0.01
N GLU A 65 -1.27 -9.12 -0.27
CA GLU A 65 -2.67 -8.79 -0.51
C GLU A 65 -3.24 -7.98 0.66
N GLY A 66 -4.03 -6.96 0.37
CA GLY A 66 -4.59 -6.05 1.36
C GLY A 66 -3.66 -4.89 1.76
N THR A 67 -2.43 -4.85 1.27
CA THR A 67 -1.55 -3.68 1.46
C THR A 67 -2.15 -2.46 0.78
N ILE A 68 -2.13 -1.33 1.47
CA ILE A 68 -2.46 -0.03 0.88
C ILE A 68 -1.20 0.81 0.73
N TRP A 69 -1.09 1.54 -0.38
CA TRP A 69 0.11 2.28 -0.69
C TRP A 69 -0.13 3.39 -1.70
N TRP A 70 0.84 4.30 -1.84
CA TRP A 70 0.91 5.24 -2.95
C TRP A 70 2.31 5.84 -3.10
N ASP A 71 2.53 6.45 -4.26
CA ASP A 71 3.78 7.11 -4.66
C ASP A 71 3.64 8.62 -4.72
N GLY A 72 4.74 9.33 -4.44
CA GLY A 72 4.87 10.75 -4.72
C GLY A 72 5.73 11.02 -5.94
N SER A 73 5.53 12.17 -6.58
CA SER A 73 6.27 12.62 -7.78
C SER A 73 7.77 12.82 -7.55
N ALA A 74 8.19 13.04 -6.31
CA ALA A 74 9.60 13.14 -5.92
C ALA A 74 10.21 11.78 -5.52
N ALA A 75 9.61 10.68 -5.96
CA ALA A 75 9.99 9.31 -5.64
C ALA A 75 9.80 8.90 -4.16
N THR A 76 8.98 9.61 -3.42
CA THR A 76 8.50 9.15 -2.13
C THR A 76 7.52 8.00 -2.31
N ARG A 77 7.43 7.10 -1.32
CA ARG A 77 6.48 5.99 -1.30
C ARG A 77 6.12 5.62 0.12
N TYR A 78 4.91 5.19 0.36
CA TYR A 78 4.55 4.54 1.61
C TYR A 78 3.76 3.26 1.35
N PHE A 79 3.90 2.31 2.27
CA PHE A 79 3.11 1.08 2.34
C PHE A 79 2.55 0.93 3.74
N ILE A 80 1.34 0.46 3.83
CA ILE A 80 0.74 0.02 5.09
C ILE A 80 0.25 -1.41 4.85
N ASP A 81 0.97 -2.36 5.40
CA ASP A 81 0.66 -3.78 5.31
C ASP A 81 -0.01 -4.24 6.62
N PRO A 82 -1.33 -4.48 6.60
CA PRO A 82 -2.04 -4.92 7.80
C PRO A 82 -1.72 -6.36 8.18
N LYS A 83 -1.34 -7.21 7.21
CA LYS A 83 -0.99 -8.60 7.44
C LYS A 83 0.29 -8.72 8.25
N GLU A 84 1.33 -8.00 7.85
CA GLU A 84 2.63 -8.00 8.56
C GLU A 84 2.69 -6.97 9.70
N SER A 85 1.61 -6.18 9.90
CA SER A 85 1.59 -5.03 10.83
C SER A 85 2.71 -4.04 10.55
N LEU A 86 3.02 -3.82 9.29
CA LEU A 86 4.18 -3.06 8.83
C LEU A 86 3.77 -1.73 8.21
N LEU A 87 4.48 -0.67 8.59
CA LEU A 87 4.43 0.63 7.95
C LEU A 87 5.80 0.96 7.40
N ILE A 88 5.88 1.24 6.10
CA ILE A 88 7.10 1.68 5.43
C ILE A 88 6.87 3.08 4.87
N VAL A 89 7.83 3.97 5.07
CA VAL A 89 7.85 5.29 4.46
C VAL A 89 9.21 5.51 3.81
N ILE A 90 9.21 5.75 2.51
CA ILE A 90 10.39 6.06 1.74
C ILE A 90 10.35 7.56 1.43
N MET A 91 11.34 8.30 1.93
CA MET A 91 11.51 9.71 1.67
C MET A 91 12.67 9.92 0.71
N ALA A 92 12.41 10.56 -0.42
CA ALA A 92 13.40 10.85 -1.43
C ALA A 92 13.10 12.19 -2.12
N GLN A 93 14.11 12.74 -2.76
CA GLN A 93 13.98 13.90 -3.60
C GLN A 93 14.68 13.59 -4.94
N LEU A 94 13.95 12.87 -5.80
CA LEU A 94 14.47 12.40 -7.10
C LEU A 94 13.50 12.75 -8.22
N SER A 95 14.03 13.33 -9.27
CA SER A 95 13.27 13.64 -10.49
C SER A 95 14.11 13.26 -11.72
N PRO A 96 13.58 12.48 -12.67
CA PRO A 96 12.27 11.82 -12.63
C PRO A 96 12.15 10.74 -11.53
N SER A 97 10.95 10.54 -11.02
CA SER A 97 10.69 9.60 -9.92
C SER A 97 10.97 8.13 -10.26
N SER A 98 11.05 7.80 -11.54
CA SER A 98 11.39 6.46 -12.06
C SER A 98 12.89 6.16 -12.06
N GLY A 99 13.73 7.12 -11.67
CA GLY A 99 15.18 6.96 -11.72
C GLY A 99 15.70 5.88 -10.77
N GLY A 100 16.41 4.88 -11.34
CA GLY A 100 17.24 3.94 -10.62
C GLY A 100 16.54 2.79 -9.89
N GLY A 101 15.22 2.66 -9.91
CA GLY A 101 14.51 1.52 -9.28
C GLY A 101 14.71 1.39 -7.77
N PHE A 102 15.19 2.44 -7.09
CA PHE A 102 15.58 2.34 -5.67
C PHE A 102 14.41 2.00 -4.74
N ARG A 103 13.17 2.39 -5.10
CA ARG A 103 11.97 2.07 -4.33
C ARG A 103 11.69 0.57 -4.31
N GLU A 104 11.87 -0.07 -5.45
CA GLU A 104 11.74 -1.52 -5.64
C GLU A 104 12.85 -2.25 -4.86
N ILE A 105 14.10 -1.80 -5.01
CA ILE A 105 15.25 -2.34 -4.28
C ILE A 105 15.04 -2.20 -2.76
N PHE A 106 14.58 -1.05 -2.30
CA PHE A 106 14.30 -0.84 -0.88
C PHE A 106 13.19 -1.77 -0.39
N SER A 107 12.11 -1.94 -1.14
CA SER A 107 11.02 -2.84 -0.81
C SER A 107 11.49 -4.30 -0.70
N GLU A 108 12.35 -4.76 -1.61
CA GLU A 108 12.98 -6.09 -1.53
C GLU A 108 13.87 -6.24 -0.29
N MET A 109 14.64 -5.21 0.07
CA MET A 109 15.49 -5.26 1.26
C MET A 109 14.65 -5.36 2.54
N VAL A 110 13.55 -4.61 2.62
CA VAL A 110 12.63 -4.68 3.76
C VAL A 110 11.98 -6.07 3.84
N ASP A 111 11.52 -6.62 2.71
CA ASP A 111 10.93 -7.96 2.65
C ASP A 111 11.90 -9.04 3.16
N LYS A 112 13.17 -8.97 2.73
CA LYS A 112 14.22 -9.87 3.19
C LYS A 112 14.60 -9.69 4.67
N ALA A 113 14.30 -8.54 5.26
CA ALA A 113 14.58 -8.26 6.66
C ALA A 113 13.46 -8.72 7.61
N ILE A 114 12.31 -9.17 7.08
CA ILE A 114 11.23 -9.71 7.90
C ILE A 114 11.66 -11.09 8.42
N VAL A 115 11.88 -11.20 9.72
CA VAL A 115 12.34 -12.44 10.38
C VAL A 115 11.18 -13.41 10.62
N GLU A 116 10.03 -12.89 11.05
CA GLU A 116 8.80 -13.66 11.28
C GLU A 116 7.66 -13.05 10.46
N ARG A 117 7.06 -13.86 9.59
CA ARG A 117 5.86 -13.47 8.82
C ARG A 117 4.60 -13.87 9.57
N ARG A 118 3.59 -13.04 9.46
CA ARG A 118 2.27 -13.22 10.10
C ARG A 118 1.22 -13.73 9.13
#